data_7754766ccb3ad3be2628585b16d4d7f3
#
_entry.id   7754766ccb3ad3be2628585b16d4d7f3
#
_cell.length_a   1.000
_cell.length_b   1.000
_cell.length_c   1.000
_cell.angle_alpha   90.00
_cell.angle_beta   90.00
_cell.angle_gamma   90.00
#
_symmetry.space_group_name_H-M   'P 1'
#
loop_
_entity.id
_entity.type
_entity.pdbx_description
1 polymer ?
#
loop_
_entity_poly.entity_id
_entity_poly.type
_entity_poly.pdbx_seq_one_letter_code
_entity_poly.pdbx_strand_id
1 'polypeptide(L)'
;MDWDRLKTFYHVATAGSISKAMGTIHLSQSAITRQIQSLEHSLKTKLFKRHTKGITLTEQGSYLFEETEKIFADLSSIEKKIIEFKSTPTGNLSINTTVGFGSMWLSPRINEFINEYPEINLKLNYSEDEQDMLRQNYDIGIWMRRPKHLDLVSKHIATIKYHIYGSGNYINEMGMPIRRSELSNHRLITYGTGKPSPLSDTNWILTTGQKKNSKPRKPHITINNLYGLLVAVETGAGLAALPDYMVQHKAHLVKVLPEIEGPSYEVHMVYHENLKGSSKLIAFRDFLTTKIKQWRF
;
A
#
# COMPACT_ATOMS: atom_id res chain seq x y z
N MET A 1 -30.09 22.92 -23.72
CA MET A 1 -28.98 23.90 -23.72
C MET A 1 -27.71 23.11 -23.92
N ASP A 2 -26.84 23.57 -24.79
CA ASP A 2 -25.59 22.88 -25.16
C ASP A 2 -24.40 23.45 -24.36
N TRP A 3 -23.54 22.63 -23.81
CA TRP A 3 -22.45 23.05 -22.92
C TRP A 3 -21.41 23.94 -23.63
N ASP A 4 -21.04 23.63 -24.88
CA ASP A 4 -20.03 24.39 -25.58
C ASP A 4 -20.52 25.78 -25.94
N ARG A 5 -21.80 25.90 -26.24
CA ARG A 5 -22.46 27.22 -26.47
C ARG A 5 -22.55 28.05 -25.20
N LEU A 6 -22.86 27.42 -24.06
CA LEU A 6 -22.88 28.07 -22.76
C LEU A 6 -21.48 28.56 -22.37
N LYS A 7 -20.47 27.71 -22.56
CA LYS A 7 -19.06 28.04 -22.35
C LYS A 7 -18.63 29.26 -23.19
N THR A 8 -18.97 29.23 -24.47
CA THR A 8 -18.67 30.33 -25.38
C THR A 8 -19.37 31.63 -24.95
N PHE A 9 -20.65 31.58 -24.55
CA PHE A 9 -21.37 32.70 -24.01
C PHE A 9 -20.66 33.30 -22.77
N TYR A 10 -20.29 32.45 -21.81
CA TYR A 10 -19.58 32.86 -20.58
C TYR A 10 -18.30 33.61 -20.88
N HIS A 11 -17.44 33.07 -21.73
CA HIS A 11 -16.17 33.71 -22.07
C HIS A 11 -16.36 35.03 -22.85
N VAL A 12 -17.36 35.11 -23.71
CA VAL A 12 -17.67 36.35 -24.45
C VAL A 12 -18.23 37.40 -23.49
N ALA A 13 -19.08 37.02 -22.56
CA ALA A 13 -19.63 37.92 -21.53
C ALA A 13 -18.52 38.47 -20.62
N THR A 14 -17.65 37.61 -20.13
CA THR A 14 -16.49 37.96 -19.29
C THR A 14 -15.54 38.91 -20.02
N ALA A 15 -15.25 38.65 -21.30
CA ALA A 15 -14.31 39.44 -22.10
C ALA A 15 -14.92 40.80 -22.56
N GLY A 16 -16.26 40.97 -22.55
CA GLY A 16 -16.99 42.13 -23.06
C GLY A 16 -16.80 42.36 -24.57
N SER A 17 -16.16 41.43 -25.28
CA SER A 17 -15.85 41.55 -26.71
C SER A 17 -15.62 40.19 -27.31
N ILE A 18 -16.17 39.92 -28.49
CA ILE A 18 -15.95 38.69 -29.25
C ILE A 18 -14.46 38.55 -29.64
N SER A 19 -13.82 39.64 -30.06
CA SER A 19 -12.40 39.63 -30.48
C SER A 19 -11.47 39.29 -29.32
N LYS A 20 -11.74 39.75 -28.10
CA LYS A 20 -10.96 39.38 -26.89
C LYS A 20 -11.22 37.95 -26.49
N ALA A 21 -12.45 37.44 -26.60
CA ALA A 21 -12.78 36.06 -26.28
C ALA A 21 -12.12 35.04 -27.21
N MET A 22 -11.80 35.38 -28.47
CA MET A 22 -11.12 34.51 -29.41
C MET A 22 -9.78 33.94 -28.85
N GLY A 23 -9.00 34.79 -28.16
CA GLY A 23 -7.72 34.37 -27.56
C GLY A 23 -7.88 33.36 -26.43
N THR A 24 -9.01 33.35 -25.74
CA THR A 24 -9.25 32.47 -24.58
C THR A 24 -9.87 31.14 -24.99
N ILE A 25 -10.74 31.11 -26.01
CA ILE A 25 -11.50 29.91 -26.40
C ILE A 25 -10.99 29.25 -27.68
N HIS A 26 -9.97 29.81 -28.32
CA HIS A 26 -9.35 29.28 -29.57
C HIS A 26 -10.35 29.00 -30.71
N LEU A 27 -11.39 29.83 -30.82
CA LEU A 27 -12.39 29.76 -31.89
C LEU A 27 -12.32 30.97 -32.76
N SER A 28 -12.70 30.83 -34.05
CA SER A 28 -12.83 31.95 -34.97
C SER A 28 -14.04 32.82 -34.59
N GLN A 29 -14.00 34.13 -34.96
CA GLN A 29 -15.10 35.07 -34.72
C GLN A 29 -16.44 34.57 -35.27
N SER A 30 -16.42 33.96 -36.46
CA SER A 30 -17.62 33.41 -37.09
C SER A 30 -18.17 32.22 -36.31
N ALA A 31 -17.30 31.32 -35.77
CA ALA A 31 -17.70 30.20 -34.94
C ALA A 31 -18.33 30.69 -33.61
N ILE A 32 -17.70 31.66 -32.93
CA ILE A 32 -18.22 32.26 -31.70
C ILE A 32 -19.60 32.88 -31.97
N THR A 33 -19.75 33.67 -33.04
CA THR A 33 -21.01 34.32 -33.40
C THR A 33 -22.10 33.29 -33.66
N ARG A 34 -21.78 32.19 -34.36
CA ARG A 34 -22.73 31.10 -34.63
C ARG A 34 -23.18 30.38 -33.36
N GLN A 35 -22.25 30.10 -32.43
CA GLN A 35 -22.59 29.46 -31.16
C GLN A 35 -23.50 30.33 -30.30
N ILE A 36 -23.20 31.61 -30.19
CA ILE A 36 -24.05 32.60 -29.46
C ILE A 36 -25.45 32.69 -30.10
N GLN A 37 -25.53 32.86 -31.42
CA GLN A 37 -26.80 32.91 -32.13
C GLN A 37 -27.64 31.63 -31.93
N SER A 38 -26.97 30.46 -31.97
CA SER A 38 -27.63 29.17 -31.73
C SER A 38 -28.13 29.05 -30.29
N LEU A 39 -27.37 29.55 -29.28
CA LEU A 39 -27.82 29.61 -27.89
C LEU A 39 -29.04 30.54 -27.73
N GLU A 40 -28.96 31.77 -28.25
CA GLU A 40 -30.08 32.74 -28.25
C GLU A 40 -31.32 32.18 -28.92
N HIS A 41 -31.16 31.48 -30.06
CA HIS A 41 -32.28 30.82 -30.76
C HIS A 41 -32.90 29.70 -29.89
N SER A 42 -32.09 28.85 -29.25
CA SER A 42 -32.58 27.77 -28.38
C SER A 42 -33.32 28.31 -27.15
N LEU A 43 -32.94 29.47 -26.63
CA LEU A 43 -33.56 30.14 -25.49
C LEU A 43 -34.67 31.11 -25.89
N LYS A 44 -34.88 31.31 -27.21
CA LYS A 44 -35.87 32.24 -27.79
C LYS A 44 -35.73 33.69 -27.24
N THR A 45 -34.49 34.08 -26.90
CA THR A 45 -34.22 35.42 -26.35
C THR A 45 -32.83 35.91 -26.77
N LYS A 46 -32.64 37.24 -26.81
CA LYS A 46 -31.32 37.84 -27.03
C LYS A 46 -30.56 37.94 -25.70
N LEU A 47 -29.31 37.53 -25.69
CA LEU A 47 -28.43 37.57 -24.52
C LEU A 47 -27.48 38.78 -24.58
N PHE A 48 -27.17 39.26 -25.79
CA PHE A 48 -26.31 40.42 -26.01
C PHE A 48 -26.99 41.54 -26.78
N LYS A 49 -26.68 42.80 -26.40
CA LYS A 49 -26.91 44.01 -27.17
C LYS A 49 -25.61 44.41 -27.88
N ARG A 50 -25.65 44.72 -29.15
CA ARG A 50 -24.49 45.14 -29.96
C ARG A 50 -24.50 46.67 -30.05
N HIS A 51 -23.36 47.30 -29.78
CA HIS A 51 -23.15 48.71 -29.89
C HIS A 51 -21.88 48.99 -30.68
N THR A 52 -21.70 50.24 -31.14
CA THR A 52 -20.48 50.67 -31.84
C THR A 52 -19.19 50.50 -31.03
N LYS A 53 -19.30 50.43 -29.69
CA LYS A 53 -18.17 50.28 -28.76
C LYS A 53 -18.02 48.84 -28.23
N GLY A 54 -18.78 47.82 -28.71
CA GLY A 54 -18.69 46.44 -28.27
C GLY A 54 -20.04 45.76 -28.03
N ILE A 55 -20.06 44.83 -27.12
CA ILE A 55 -21.27 44.08 -26.74
C ILE A 55 -21.52 44.22 -25.24
N THR A 56 -22.78 44.33 -24.84
CA THR A 56 -23.25 44.33 -23.46
C THR A 56 -24.33 43.25 -23.27
N LEU A 57 -24.50 42.78 -22.07
CA LEU A 57 -25.53 41.78 -21.75
C LEU A 57 -26.93 42.46 -21.77
N THR A 58 -27.95 41.69 -22.15
CA THR A 58 -29.34 41.96 -21.89
C THR A 58 -29.67 41.61 -20.43
N GLU A 59 -30.87 41.91 -19.92
CA GLU A 59 -31.32 41.44 -18.62
C GLU A 59 -31.29 39.92 -18.52
N GLN A 60 -31.78 39.21 -19.52
CA GLN A 60 -31.71 37.74 -19.61
C GLN A 60 -30.30 37.26 -19.76
N GLY A 61 -29.42 37.98 -20.47
CA GLY A 61 -28.00 37.72 -20.57
C GLY A 61 -27.30 37.86 -19.22
N SER A 62 -27.60 38.89 -18.43
CA SER A 62 -27.04 39.09 -17.10
C SER A 62 -27.44 37.96 -16.16
N TYR A 63 -28.70 37.58 -16.14
CA TYR A 63 -29.19 36.48 -15.34
C TYR A 63 -28.49 35.15 -15.71
N LEU A 64 -28.38 34.84 -17.01
CA LEU A 64 -27.70 33.65 -17.48
C LEU A 64 -26.21 33.69 -17.12
N PHE A 65 -25.56 34.85 -17.19
CA PHE A 65 -24.17 35.02 -16.84
C PHE A 65 -23.89 34.71 -15.37
N GLU A 66 -24.68 35.29 -14.45
CA GLU A 66 -24.58 35.06 -13.02
C GLU A 66 -24.73 33.57 -12.64
N GLU A 67 -25.72 32.89 -13.23
CA GLU A 67 -25.91 31.45 -12.98
C GLU A 67 -24.78 30.60 -13.59
N THR A 68 -24.29 30.97 -14.77
CA THR A 68 -23.18 30.31 -15.43
C THR A 68 -21.88 30.49 -14.65
N GLU A 69 -21.64 31.66 -14.07
CA GLU A 69 -20.48 31.94 -13.23
C GLU A 69 -20.42 31.02 -12.01
N LYS A 70 -21.55 30.73 -11.36
CA LYS A 70 -21.63 29.76 -10.25
C LYS A 70 -21.24 28.35 -10.70
N ILE A 71 -21.75 27.92 -11.86
CA ILE A 71 -21.41 26.60 -12.42
C ILE A 71 -19.91 26.48 -12.70
N PHE A 72 -19.27 27.50 -13.27
CA PHE A 72 -17.84 27.51 -13.53
C PHE A 72 -17.00 27.55 -12.25
N ALA A 73 -17.46 28.25 -11.21
CA ALA A 73 -16.83 28.25 -9.89
C ALA A 73 -16.89 26.85 -9.24
N ASP A 74 -18.03 26.18 -9.32
CA ASP A 74 -18.20 24.80 -8.81
C ASP A 74 -17.29 23.80 -9.55
N LEU A 75 -17.23 23.89 -10.87
CA LEU A 75 -16.32 23.05 -11.67
C LEU A 75 -14.85 23.25 -11.29
N SER A 76 -14.42 24.51 -11.15
CA SER A 76 -13.05 24.84 -10.72
C SER A 76 -12.76 24.33 -9.31
N SER A 77 -13.75 24.36 -8.42
CA SER A 77 -13.64 23.76 -7.06
C SER A 77 -13.47 22.24 -7.13
N ILE A 78 -14.24 21.57 -7.99
CA ILE A 78 -14.13 20.13 -8.21
C ILE A 78 -12.75 19.76 -8.78
N GLU A 79 -12.26 20.51 -9.78
CA GLU A 79 -10.93 20.30 -10.35
C GLU A 79 -9.82 20.45 -9.29
N LYS A 80 -9.88 21.49 -8.46
CA LYS A 80 -8.94 21.69 -7.34
C LYS A 80 -9.00 20.52 -6.36
N LYS A 81 -10.18 20.08 -5.95
CA LYS A 81 -10.36 18.93 -5.06
C LYS A 81 -9.77 17.66 -5.66
N ILE A 82 -9.97 17.38 -6.95
CA ILE A 82 -9.39 16.21 -7.63
C ILE A 82 -7.84 16.27 -7.62
N ILE A 83 -7.27 17.47 -7.79
CA ILE A 83 -5.81 17.67 -7.71
C ILE A 83 -5.33 17.49 -6.27
N GLU A 84 -6.03 18.01 -5.29
CA GLU A 84 -5.73 17.85 -3.85
C GLU A 84 -5.81 16.38 -3.42
N PHE A 85 -6.80 15.61 -3.88
CA PHE A 85 -6.88 14.16 -3.65
C PHE A 85 -5.65 13.40 -4.18
N LYS A 86 -4.96 13.91 -5.21
CA LYS A 86 -3.70 13.34 -5.71
C LYS A 86 -2.48 13.73 -4.86
N SER A 87 -2.52 14.87 -4.19
CA SER A 87 -1.36 15.42 -3.47
C SER A 87 -1.38 15.12 -1.96
N THR A 88 -2.55 15.08 -1.34
CA THR A 88 -2.69 14.83 0.10
C THR A 88 -3.03 13.35 0.34
N PRO A 89 -2.23 12.61 1.14
CA PRO A 89 -2.52 11.23 1.45
C PRO A 89 -3.75 11.09 2.35
N THR A 90 -4.89 10.70 1.76
CA THR A 90 -6.19 10.58 2.46
C THR A 90 -6.94 9.32 2.04
N GLY A 91 -7.94 8.93 2.84
CA GLY A 91 -8.87 7.85 2.54
C GLY A 91 -8.45 6.48 3.05
N ASN A 92 -9.13 5.42 2.59
CA ASN A 92 -8.89 4.06 3.06
C ASN A 92 -7.66 3.45 2.39
N LEU A 93 -6.77 2.86 3.21
CA LEU A 93 -5.61 2.09 2.76
C LEU A 93 -5.65 0.70 3.38
N SER A 94 -5.81 -0.31 2.54
CA SER A 94 -5.89 -1.71 2.96
C SER A 94 -4.57 -2.43 2.69
N ILE A 95 -4.03 -3.09 3.74
CA ILE A 95 -2.73 -3.75 3.69
C ILE A 95 -2.89 -5.21 4.13
N ASN A 96 -2.33 -6.13 3.34
CA ASN A 96 -2.24 -7.54 3.68
C ASN A 96 -0.77 -7.93 3.92
N THR A 97 -0.51 -8.71 4.97
CA THR A 97 0.82 -9.26 5.25
C THR A 97 0.71 -10.54 6.08
N THR A 98 1.84 -11.24 6.27
CA THR A 98 1.89 -12.42 7.13
C THR A 98 1.65 -12.06 8.61
N VAL A 99 1.11 -13.01 9.38
CA VAL A 99 0.87 -12.83 10.83
C VAL A 99 2.16 -12.42 11.55
N GLY A 100 3.27 -13.08 11.28
CA GLY A 100 4.56 -12.80 11.93
C GLY A 100 5.05 -11.38 11.66
N PHE A 101 5.11 -10.97 10.40
CA PHE A 101 5.58 -9.62 10.03
C PHE A 101 4.60 -8.53 10.48
N GLY A 102 3.32 -8.74 10.28
CA GLY A 102 2.27 -7.82 10.68
C GLY A 102 2.28 -7.54 12.18
N SER A 103 2.23 -8.59 13.00
CA SER A 103 2.14 -8.46 14.46
C SER A 103 3.44 -7.96 15.10
N MET A 104 4.59 -8.46 14.64
CA MET A 104 5.86 -8.23 15.35
C MET A 104 6.67 -7.06 14.79
N TRP A 105 6.53 -6.76 13.50
CA TRP A 105 7.30 -5.68 12.89
C TRP A 105 6.45 -4.46 12.53
N LEU A 106 5.31 -4.66 11.87
CA LEU A 106 4.48 -3.54 11.36
C LEU A 106 3.66 -2.88 12.48
N SER A 107 2.88 -3.66 13.25
CA SER A 107 1.97 -3.13 14.28
C SER A 107 2.66 -2.20 15.30
N PRO A 108 3.85 -2.50 15.82
CA PRO A 108 4.53 -1.59 16.77
C PRO A 108 4.89 -0.22 16.17
N ARG A 109 4.89 -0.08 14.85
CA ARG A 109 5.26 1.14 14.13
C ARG A 109 4.08 1.91 13.57
N ILE A 110 2.88 1.33 13.60
CA ILE A 110 1.67 1.93 13.01
C ILE A 110 1.30 3.26 13.67
N ASN A 111 1.53 3.41 14.98
CA ASN A 111 1.27 4.67 15.67
C ASN A 111 2.04 5.85 15.05
N GLU A 112 3.26 5.63 14.60
CA GLU A 112 4.06 6.67 13.94
C GLU A 112 3.43 7.05 12.59
N PHE A 113 2.96 6.05 11.82
CA PHE A 113 2.32 6.27 10.53
C PHE A 113 1.00 7.05 10.64
N ILE A 114 0.12 6.68 11.57
CA ILE A 114 -1.17 7.37 11.72
C ILE A 114 -1.01 8.80 12.29
N ASN A 115 0.04 9.07 13.06
CA ASN A 115 0.35 10.41 13.51
C ASN A 115 0.87 11.30 12.37
N GLU A 116 1.65 10.73 11.44
CA GLU A 116 2.17 11.44 10.26
C GLU A 116 1.08 11.65 9.18
N TYR A 117 0.15 10.69 9.06
CA TYR A 117 -0.92 10.70 8.05
C TYR A 117 -2.30 10.47 8.68
N PRO A 118 -2.83 11.44 9.46
CA PRO A 118 -4.08 11.26 10.23
C PRO A 118 -5.33 11.09 9.37
N GLU A 119 -5.30 11.52 8.11
CA GLU A 119 -6.41 11.40 7.15
C GLU A 119 -6.46 10.04 6.43
N ILE A 120 -5.51 9.12 6.73
CA ILE A 120 -5.51 7.76 6.19
C ILE A 120 -6.17 6.81 7.19
N ASN A 121 -7.24 6.15 6.76
CA ASN A 121 -7.86 5.04 7.50
C ASN A 121 -7.19 3.73 7.11
N LEU A 122 -6.42 3.14 8.02
CA LEU A 122 -5.73 1.87 7.78
C LEU A 122 -6.64 0.67 8.06
N LYS A 123 -6.66 -0.29 7.12
CA LYS A 123 -7.18 -1.64 7.32
C LYS A 123 -6.04 -2.63 7.19
N LEU A 124 -5.64 -3.26 8.30
CA LEU A 124 -4.59 -4.28 8.32
C LEU A 124 -5.21 -5.67 8.35
N ASN A 125 -4.79 -6.53 7.45
CA ASN A 125 -5.16 -7.94 7.43
C ASN A 125 -3.90 -8.80 7.54
N TYR A 126 -3.88 -9.70 8.52
CA TYR A 126 -2.78 -10.62 8.73
C TYR A 126 -3.20 -12.03 8.35
N SER A 127 -2.65 -12.53 7.26
CA SER A 127 -2.99 -13.83 6.68
C SER A 127 -1.75 -14.49 6.09
N GLU A 128 -1.65 -15.80 6.23
CA GLU A 128 -0.61 -16.59 5.57
C GLU A 128 -1.00 -16.97 4.12
N ASP A 129 -2.21 -16.62 3.67
CA ASP A 129 -2.68 -16.88 2.32
C ASP A 129 -2.51 -15.63 1.42
N GLU A 130 -1.54 -15.70 0.52
CA GLU A 130 -1.27 -14.64 -0.47
C GLU A 130 -2.42 -14.48 -1.49
N GLN A 131 -3.25 -15.51 -1.69
CA GLN A 131 -4.40 -15.42 -2.61
C GLN A 131 -5.49 -14.49 -2.07
N ASP A 132 -5.53 -14.25 -0.77
CA ASP A 132 -6.46 -13.30 -0.16
C ASP A 132 -6.26 -11.88 -0.71
N MET A 133 -5.03 -11.48 -1.04
CA MET A 133 -4.76 -10.18 -1.64
C MET A 133 -5.45 -10.02 -3.00
N LEU A 134 -5.37 -11.04 -3.86
CA LEU A 134 -5.98 -10.99 -5.19
C LEU A 134 -7.50 -11.07 -5.14
N ARG A 135 -8.04 -11.83 -4.18
CA ARG A 135 -9.49 -12.02 -4.02
C ARG A 135 -10.19 -10.88 -3.29
N GLN A 136 -9.52 -10.25 -2.32
CA GLN A 136 -10.11 -9.25 -1.42
C GLN A 136 -9.71 -7.81 -1.79
N ASN A 137 -9.03 -7.59 -2.91
CA ASN A 137 -8.65 -6.27 -3.42
C ASN A 137 -7.92 -5.39 -2.38
N TYR A 138 -6.92 -5.92 -1.68
CA TYR A 138 -6.05 -5.09 -0.85
C TYR A 138 -5.23 -4.13 -1.71
N ASP A 139 -5.03 -2.90 -1.24
CA ASP A 139 -4.21 -1.90 -1.94
C ASP A 139 -2.73 -2.31 -1.95
N ILE A 140 -2.23 -2.87 -0.83
CA ILE A 140 -0.82 -3.27 -0.66
C ILE A 140 -0.72 -4.67 -0.04
N GLY A 141 0.19 -5.48 -0.57
CA GLY A 141 0.68 -6.72 0.04
C GLY A 141 2.12 -6.58 0.50
N ILE A 142 2.47 -7.18 1.64
CA ILE A 142 3.85 -7.37 2.06
C ILE A 142 4.11 -8.86 2.15
N TRP A 143 4.83 -9.38 1.18
CA TRP A 143 5.02 -10.82 0.98
C TRP A 143 6.46 -11.26 1.21
N MET A 144 6.63 -12.48 1.71
CA MET A 144 7.95 -13.06 1.99
C MET A 144 8.60 -13.73 0.75
N ARG A 145 8.15 -13.40 -0.43
CA ARG A 145 8.69 -13.83 -1.71
C ARG A 145 8.19 -12.93 -2.84
N ARG A 146 8.87 -12.98 -3.97
CA ARG A 146 8.42 -12.28 -5.18
C ARG A 146 7.12 -12.89 -5.71
N PRO A 147 6.10 -12.08 -6.06
CA PRO A 147 4.87 -12.57 -6.68
C PRO A 147 5.14 -13.21 -8.05
N LYS A 148 4.31 -14.19 -8.39
CA LYS A 148 4.34 -14.82 -9.71
C LYS A 148 3.40 -14.13 -10.72
N HIS A 149 2.52 -13.25 -10.25
CA HIS A 149 1.53 -12.55 -11.08
C HIS A 149 2.15 -11.36 -11.79
N LEU A 150 1.94 -11.27 -13.11
CA LEU A 150 2.52 -10.24 -13.99
C LEU A 150 1.88 -8.86 -13.81
N ASP A 151 0.65 -8.81 -13.30
CA ASP A 151 -0.12 -7.56 -13.13
C ASP A 151 0.20 -6.82 -11.82
N LEU A 152 1.12 -7.36 -11.03
CA LEU A 152 1.52 -6.77 -9.77
C LEU A 152 2.90 -6.15 -9.86
N VAL A 153 2.99 -4.89 -9.43
CA VAL A 153 4.28 -4.25 -9.17
C VAL A 153 4.85 -4.85 -7.90
N SER A 154 6.11 -5.27 -7.96
CA SER A 154 6.82 -5.87 -6.84
C SER A 154 8.11 -5.10 -6.58
N LYS A 155 8.28 -4.62 -5.36
CA LYS A 155 9.49 -3.95 -4.90
C LYS A 155 10.10 -4.72 -3.73
N HIS A 156 11.34 -5.21 -3.88
CA HIS A 156 12.10 -5.74 -2.77
C HIS A 156 12.36 -4.66 -1.72
N ILE A 157 12.08 -4.95 -0.46
CA ILE A 157 12.19 -3.98 0.64
C ILE A 157 13.13 -4.44 1.77
N ALA A 158 13.26 -5.76 1.98
CA ALA A 158 14.16 -6.33 2.99
C ALA A 158 14.49 -7.78 2.67
N THR A 159 15.53 -8.32 3.31
CA THR A 159 15.83 -9.75 3.35
C THR A 159 15.83 -10.19 4.81
N ILE A 160 15.02 -11.19 5.14
CA ILE A 160 14.87 -11.74 6.49
C ILE A 160 15.73 -12.99 6.60
N LYS A 161 16.61 -13.03 7.61
CA LYS A 161 17.42 -14.20 7.97
C LYS A 161 16.76 -14.98 9.09
N TYR A 162 17.00 -16.28 9.11
CA TYR A 162 16.51 -17.20 10.11
C TYR A 162 17.66 -17.89 10.81
N HIS A 163 17.58 -17.98 12.14
CA HIS A 163 18.47 -18.80 12.96
C HIS A 163 17.65 -19.66 13.93
N ILE A 164 18.35 -20.59 14.60
CA ILE A 164 17.76 -21.43 15.63
C ILE A 164 17.80 -20.68 16.96
N TYR A 165 16.68 -20.68 17.68
CA TYR A 165 16.57 -20.04 18.98
C TYR A 165 15.95 -20.95 20.02
N GLY A 166 16.36 -20.77 21.27
CA GLY A 166 15.78 -21.37 22.46
C GLY A 166 15.73 -20.35 23.59
N SER A 167 14.87 -20.56 24.59
CA SER A 167 14.92 -19.71 25.80
C SER A 167 16.13 -20.10 26.67
N GLY A 168 16.68 -19.12 27.41
CA GLY A 168 17.77 -19.35 28.35
C GLY A 168 17.44 -20.45 29.37
N ASN A 169 16.20 -20.48 29.86
CA ASN A 169 15.75 -21.52 30.79
C ASN A 169 15.81 -22.91 30.19
N TYR A 170 15.31 -23.06 28.95
CA TYR A 170 15.38 -24.33 28.23
C TYR A 170 16.84 -24.79 28.03
N ILE A 171 17.72 -23.87 27.64
CA ILE A 171 19.14 -24.16 27.41
C ILE A 171 19.85 -24.54 28.74
N ASN A 172 19.50 -23.90 29.85
CA ASN A 172 20.04 -24.25 31.17
C ASN A 172 19.62 -25.66 31.61
N GLU A 173 18.39 -26.06 31.28
CA GLU A 173 17.86 -27.39 31.62
C GLU A 173 18.41 -28.48 30.70
N MET A 174 18.42 -28.26 29.39
CA MET A 174 18.68 -29.31 28.38
C MET A 174 20.12 -29.26 27.83
N GLY A 175 20.89 -28.24 28.19
CA GLY A 175 22.21 -27.97 27.64
C GLY A 175 22.18 -27.18 26.33
N MET A 176 23.31 -26.56 25.98
CA MET A 176 23.49 -25.85 24.70
C MET A 176 24.04 -26.85 23.68
N PRO A 177 23.36 -27.11 22.55
CA PRO A 177 23.91 -27.95 21.50
C PRO A 177 25.13 -27.24 20.85
N ILE A 178 26.27 -27.93 20.81
CA ILE A 178 27.51 -27.42 20.21
C ILE A 178 27.67 -27.91 18.77
N ARG A 179 27.03 -29.04 18.43
CA ARG A 179 27.09 -29.66 17.11
C ARG A 179 25.70 -29.78 16.51
N ARG A 180 25.59 -29.67 15.19
CA ARG A 180 24.34 -29.86 14.44
C ARG A 180 23.63 -31.18 14.73
N SER A 181 24.39 -32.25 14.96
CA SER A 181 23.84 -33.57 15.28
C SER A 181 23.11 -33.62 16.61
N GLU A 182 23.51 -32.79 17.58
CA GLU A 182 22.95 -32.74 18.93
C GLU A 182 21.51 -32.16 18.95
N LEU A 183 21.08 -31.51 17.87
CA LEU A 183 19.67 -31.12 17.70
C LEU A 183 18.70 -32.30 17.83
N SER A 184 19.19 -33.54 17.64
CA SER A 184 18.40 -34.76 17.84
C SER A 184 18.07 -35.04 19.31
N ASN A 185 18.78 -34.43 20.25
CA ASN A 185 18.57 -34.59 21.69
C ASN A 185 17.65 -33.50 22.25
N HIS A 186 17.20 -32.57 21.40
CA HIS A 186 16.34 -31.44 21.80
C HIS A 186 14.92 -31.56 21.29
N ARG A 187 14.00 -30.91 22.00
CA ARG A 187 12.63 -30.75 21.54
C ARG A 187 12.62 -29.71 20.40
N LEU A 188 12.19 -30.12 19.22
CA LEU A 188 12.11 -29.25 18.05
C LEU A 188 10.67 -28.80 17.80
N ILE A 189 10.49 -27.50 17.62
CA ILE A 189 9.21 -26.86 17.31
C ILE A 189 9.27 -26.39 15.86
N THR A 190 8.26 -26.70 15.07
CA THR A 190 8.23 -26.41 13.64
C THR A 190 7.00 -25.61 13.24
N TYR A 191 7.14 -24.91 12.13
CA TYR A 191 6.02 -24.26 11.45
C TYR A 191 5.26 -25.29 10.60
N GLY A 192 3.92 -25.26 10.64
CA GLY A 192 3.14 -26.14 9.78
C GLY A 192 1.64 -25.83 9.79
N THR A 193 1.07 -25.76 8.60
CA THR A 193 -0.35 -25.54 8.37
C THR A 193 -1.11 -26.80 7.92
N GLY A 194 -0.39 -27.95 7.83
CA GLY A 194 -0.91 -29.15 7.15
C GLY A 194 -0.95 -29.02 5.62
N LYS A 195 -0.60 -27.85 5.07
CA LYS A 195 -0.44 -27.57 3.64
C LYS A 195 1.03 -27.31 3.31
N PRO A 196 1.49 -27.55 2.08
CA PRO A 196 2.83 -27.15 1.66
C PRO A 196 3.05 -25.66 1.88
N SER A 197 4.15 -25.29 2.54
CA SER A 197 4.53 -23.88 2.69
C SER A 197 4.86 -23.28 1.32
N PRO A 198 4.41 -22.06 1.01
CA PRO A 198 4.85 -21.36 -0.19
C PRO A 198 6.34 -20.96 -0.12
N LEU A 199 6.93 -20.99 1.08
CA LEU A 199 8.35 -20.76 1.32
C LEU A 199 9.09 -22.10 1.36
N SER A 200 10.20 -22.21 0.65
CA SER A 200 11.07 -23.40 0.69
C SER A 200 11.76 -23.50 2.05
N ASP A 201 12.02 -24.71 2.46
CA ASP A 201 12.88 -25.03 3.62
C ASP A 201 12.49 -24.41 4.96
N THR A 202 11.21 -24.08 5.17
CA THR A 202 10.72 -23.46 6.41
C THR A 202 11.12 -24.26 7.67
N ASN A 203 11.20 -25.59 7.55
CA ASN A 203 11.54 -26.50 8.65
C ASN A 203 12.94 -27.13 8.51
N TRP A 204 13.89 -26.36 7.97
CA TRP A 204 15.28 -26.78 7.77
C TRP A 204 15.97 -27.32 9.04
N ILE A 205 15.54 -26.91 10.21
CA ILE A 205 16.04 -27.43 11.50
C ILE A 205 15.88 -28.95 11.62
N LEU A 206 14.88 -29.54 10.96
CA LEU A 206 14.64 -30.99 11.00
C LEU A 206 15.68 -31.78 10.22
N THR A 207 16.34 -31.19 9.24
CA THR A 207 17.34 -31.86 8.38
C THR A 207 18.77 -31.42 8.64
N THR A 208 18.94 -30.29 9.35
CA THR A 208 20.26 -29.70 9.63
C THR A 208 21.19 -30.66 10.32
N GLY A 209 22.39 -30.88 9.75
CA GLY A 209 23.41 -31.75 10.29
C GLY A 209 23.12 -33.25 10.19
N GLN A 210 22.09 -33.63 9.42
CA GLN A 210 21.83 -35.04 9.11
C GLN A 210 22.58 -35.49 7.84
N LYS A 211 22.81 -36.82 7.74
CA LYS A 211 23.37 -37.39 6.50
C LYS A 211 22.40 -37.23 5.35
N LYS A 212 22.92 -37.01 4.14
CA LYS A 212 22.12 -36.95 2.91
C LYS A 212 21.23 -38.20 2.83
N ASN A 213 19.95 -38.03 2.54
CA ASN A 213 18.93 -39.11 2.49
C ASN A 213 18.50 -39.70 3.84
N SER A 214 18.88 -39.14 4.98
CA SER A 214 18.28 -39.51 6.26
C SER A 214 16.85 -38.99 6.37
N LYS A 215 16.00 -39.71 7.12
CA LYS A 215 14.65 -39.21 7.45
C LYS A 215 14.79 -37.95 8.30
N PRO A 216 14.02 -36.89 8.01
CA PRO A 216 13.98 -35.70 8.88
C PRO A 216 13.65 -36.04 10.33
N ARG A 217 14.19 -35.27 11.28
CA ARG A 217 13.81 -35.40 12.69
C ARG A 217 12.30 -35.20 12.84
N LYS A 218 11.69 -35.87 13.81
CA LYS A 218 10.29 -35.66 14.13
C LYS A 218 10.16 -34.37 14.98
N PRO A 219 9.27 -33.42 14.66
CA PRO A 219 9.00 -32.32 15.54
C PRO A 219 8.25 -32.80 16.77
N HIS A 220 8.48 -32.13 17.90
CA HIS A 220 7.71 -32.35 19.13
C HIS A 220 6.41 -31.53 19.10
N ILE A 221 6.47 -30.34 18.49
CA ILE A 221 5.32 -29.43 18.37
C ILE A 221 5.32 -28.87 16.95
N THR A 222 4.12 -28.70 16.38
CA THR A 222 3.92 -28.02 15.09
C THR A 222 2.89 -26.91 15.29
N ILE A 223 3.24 -25.67 14.91
CA ILE A 223 2.41 -24.47 15.09
C ILE A 223 2.27 -23.77 13.74
N ASN A 224 1.07 -23.32 13.42
CA ASN A 224 0.72 -22.78 12.11
C ASN A 224 0.94 -21.27 11.93
N ASN A 225 1.54 -20.60 12.91
CA ASN A 225 1.93 -19.18 12.78
C ASN A 225 3.22 -18.89 13.56
N LEU A 226 4.00 -17.93 13.07
CA LEU A 226 5.31 -17.58 13.63
C LEU A 226 5.23 -16.95 15.02
N TYR A 227 4.16 -16.22 15.34
CA TYR A 227 3.99 -15.63 16.67
C TYR A 227 3.78 -16.71 17.74
N GLY A 228 2.92 -17.69 17.47
CA GLY A 228 2.75 -18.84 18.35
C GLY A 228 4.04 -19.64 18.52
N LEU A 229 4.82 -19.80 17.44
CA LEU A 229 6.13 -20.45 17.49
C LEU A 229 7.09 -19.71 18.43
N LEU A 230 7.17 -18.38 18.31
CA LEU A 230 7.97 -17.54 19.19
C LEU A 230 7.57 -17.71 20.66
N VAL A 231 6.28 -17.61 20.98
CA VAL A 231 5.76 -17.76 22.35
C VAL A 231 6.12 -19.14 22.91
N ALA A 232 5.99 -20.21 22.12
CA ALA A 232 6.37 -21.56 22.55
C ALA A 232 7.87 -21.65 22.87
N VAL A 233 8.74 -21.01 22.09
CA VAL A 233 10.19 -20.94 22.38
C VAL A 233 10.44 -20.13 23.66
N GLU A 234 9.80 -18.99 23.84
CA GLU A 234 9.93 -18.15 25.04
C GLU A 234 9.58 -18.87 26.33
N THR A 235 8.55 -19.72 26.30
CA THR A 235 8.10 -20.52 27.45
C THR A 235 8.94 -21.77 27.69
N GLY A 236 9.98 -22.00 26.89
CA GLY A 236 10.87 -23.15 27.06
C GLY A 236 10.37 -24.48 26.52
N ALA A 237 9.42 -24.44 25.58
CA ALA A 237 8.90 -25.67 24.97
C ALA A 237 9.92 -26.41 24.10
N GLY A 238 10.95 -25.72 23.57
CA GLY A 238 12.00 -26.30 22.76
C GLY A 238 12.75 -25.31 21.90
N LEU A 239 13.43 -25.81 20.87
CA LEU A 239 14.16 -25.02 19.88
C LEU A 239 13.34 -24.86 18.61
N ALA A 240 13.35 -23.65 18.03
CA ALA A 240 12.74 -23.38 16.74
C ALA A 240 13.62 -22.51 15.83
N ALA A 241 13.39 -22.62 14.51
CA ALA A 241 13.90 -21.66 13.53
C ALA A 241 12.97 -20.43 13.53
N LEU A 242 13.52 -19.27 13.90
CA LEU A 242 12.79 -18.02 13.95
C LEU A 242 13.49 -16.94 13.12
N PRO A 243 12.73 -15.98 12.53
CA PRO A 243 13.32 -14.80 11.90
C PRO A 243 13.99 -13.92 12.94
N ASP A 244 15.19 -13.42 12.63
CA ASP A 244 16.00 -12.62 13.55
C ASP A 244 15.27 -11.38 14.07
N TYR A 245 14.45 -10.75 13.25
CA TYR A 245 13.69 -9.57 13.63
C TYR A 245 12.69 -9.80 14.78
N MET A 246 12.22 -11.03 14.95
CA MET A 246 11.27 -11.36 16.02
C MET A 246 11.96 -11.47 17.39
N VAL A 247 13.27 -11.65 17.38
CA VAL A 247 14.07 -11.95 18.57
C VAL A 247 14.94 -10.78 19.03
N GLN A 248 15.12 -9.78 18.20
CA GLN A 248 16.07 -8.67 18.37
C GLN A 248 16.02 -7.97 19.75
N HIS A 249 14.83 -7.87 20.36
CA HIS A 249 14.64 -7.23 21.67
C HIS A 249 14.28 -8.20 22.79
N LYS A 250 14.62 -9.49 22.64
CA LYS A 250 14.26 -10.56 23.56
C LYS A 250 15.51 -11.18 24.18
N ALA A 251 16.06 -10.46 25.18
CA ALA A 251 17.33 -10.84 25.83
C ALA A 251 17.33 -12.25 26.47
N HIS A 252 16.13 -12.82 26.73
CA HIS A 252 15.98 -14.16 27.30
C HIS A 252 16.02 -15.27 26.24
N LEU A 253 16.06 -14.91 24.96
CA LEU A 253 16.24 -15.86 23.87
C LEU A 253 17.71 -15.94 23.44
N VAL A 254 18.19 -17.14 23.29
CA VAL A 254 19.57 -17.44 22.93
C VAL A 254 19.63 -18.02 21.53
N LYS A 255 20.53 -17.49 20.70
CA LYS A 255 20.83 -18.03 19.38
C LYS A 255 21.64 -19.33 19.56
N VAL A 256 21.10 -20.41 19.01
CA VAL A 256 21.68 -21.77 19.10
C VAL A 256 22.43 -22.06 17.81
N LEU A 257 23.66 -22.55 17.90
CA LEU A 257 24.53 -22.82 16.73
C LEU A 257 24.63 -21.59 15.83
N PRO A 258 25.14 -20.46 16.33
CA PRO A 258 25.08 -19.16 15.65
C PRO A 258 25.79 -19.11 14.29
N GLU A 259 26.72 -20.05 14.07
CA GLU A 259 27.44 -20.22 12.80
C GLU A 259 26.60 -20.86 11.68
N ILE A 260 25.37 -21.30 12.00
CA ILE A 260 24.48 -21.93 11.04
C ILE A 260 23.44 -20.92 10.61
N GLU A 261 23.60 -20.38 9.41
CA GLU A 261 22.57 -19.57 8.77
C GLU A 261 21.48 -20.49 8.20
N GLY A 262 20.23 -20.19 8.52
CA GLY A 262 19.06 -20.78 7.90
C GLY A 262 18.76 -20.16 6.53
N PRO A 263 17.61 -20.50 5.93
CA PRO A 263 17.17 -19.85 4.71
C PRO A 263 16.94 -18.36 4.94
N SER A 264 17.13 -17.57 3.89
CA SER A 264 16.76 -16.16 3.84
C SER A 264 15.58 -15.97 2.90
N TYR A 265 14.68 -15.07 3.28
CA TYR A 265 13.49 -14.76 2.47
C TYR A 265 13.46 -13.30 2.12
N GLU A 266 13.19 -13.01 0.83
CA GLU A 266 13.04 -11.66 0.34
C GLU A 266 11.64 -11.13 0.68
N VAL A 267 11.59 -9.97 1.33
CA VAL A 267 10.33 -9.26 1.60
C VAL A 267 10.04 -8.31 0.47
N HIS A 268 8.88 -8.46 -0.13
CA HIS A 268 8.41 -7.63 -1.23
C HIS A 268 7.16 -6.85 -0.85
N MET A 269 7.17 -5.54 -1.13
CA MET A 269 5.95 -4.74 -1.19
C MET A 269 5.33 -4.92 -2.58
N VAL A 270 4.05 -5.27 -2.61
CA VAL A 270 3.30 -5.62 -3.83
C VAL A 270 2.04 -4.78 -3.93
N TYR A 271 1.71 -4.29 -5.11
CA TYR A 271 0.49 -3.52 -5.38
C TYR A 271 0.15 -3.54 -6.87
N HIS A 272 -1.09 -3.20 -7.22
CA HIS A 272 -1.50 -3.09 -8.61
C HIS A 272 -0.93 -1.84 -9.28
N GLU A 273 -0.53 -1.91 -10.57
CA GLU A 273 0.09 -0.80 -11.33
C GLU A 273 -0.78 0.48 -11.32
N ASN A 274 -2.10 0.35 -11.35
CA ASN A 274 -3.03 1.48 -11.30
C ASN A 274 -2.95 2.31 -9.99
N LEU A 275 -2.39 1.75 -8.91
CA LEU A 275 -2.20 2.43 -7.64
C LEU A 275 -0.87 3.17 -7.51
N LYS A 276 0.05 3.01 -8.47
CA LYS A 276 1.43 3.57 -8.44
C LYS A 276 1.49 5.07 -8.17
N GLY A 277 0.50 5.83 -8.67
CA GLY A 277 0.38 7.28 -8.47
C GLY A 277 -0.45 7.70 -7.25
N SER A 278 -0.95 6.75 -6.45
CA SER A 278 -1.77 7.05 -5.28
C SER A 278 -0.93 7.64 -4.15
N SER A 279 -1.33 8.82 -3.64
CA SER A 279 -0.64 9.52 -2.54
C SER A 279 -0.57 8.66 -1.27
N LYS A 280 -1.64 7.94 -0.92
CA LYS A 280 -1.68 7.03 0.24
C LYS A 280 -0.72 5.85 0.10
N LEU A 281 -0.57 5.28 -1.12
CA LEU A 281 0.40 4.22 -1.37
C LEU A 281 1.83 4.75 -1.29
N ILE A 282 2.09 5.93 -1.85
CA ILE A 282 3.41 6.58 -1.80
C ILE A 282 3.80 6.85 -0.34
N ALA A 283 2.90 7.44 0.45
CA ALA A 283 3.10 7.70 1.88
C ALA A 283 3.48 6.43 2.66
N PHE A 284 2.71 5.36 2.49
CA PHE A 284 3.01 4.10 3.18
C PHE A 284 4.32 3.45 2.69
N ARG A 285 4.60 3.48 1.38
CA ARG A 285 5.85 2.98 0.81
C ARG A 285 7.07 3.70 1.38
N ASP A 286 7.00 5.02 1.50
CA ASP A 286 8.11 5.84 1.97
C ASP A 286 8.32 5.66 3.47
N PHE A 287 7.24 5.59 4.25
CA PHE A 287 7.26 5.20 5.65
C PHE A 287 7.90 3.81 5.84
N LEU A 288 7.40 2.80 5.15
CA LEU A 288 7.89 1.42 5.23
C LEU A 288 9.38 1.35 4.88
N THR A 289 9.79 2.01 3.79
CA THR A 289 11.19 2.03 3.33
C THR A 289 12.11 2.71 4.35
N THR A 290 11.66 3.81 4.95
CA THR A 290 12.40 4.54 5.99
C THR A 290 12.57 3.69 7.23
N LYS A 291 11.50 3.04 7.71
CA LYS A 291 11.57 2.19 8.91
C LYS A 291 12.41 0.93 8.71
N ILE A 292 12.38 0.34 7.51
CA ILE A 292 13.24 -0.81 7.18
C ILE A 292 14.71 -0.41 7.13
N LYS A 293 15.06 0.77 6.60
CA LYS A 293 16.46 1.25 6.61
C LYS A 293 17.00 1.51 8.03
N GLN A 294 16.14 1.89 8.96
CA GLN A 294 16.49 2.07 10.37
C GLN A 294 16.62 0.74 11.12
N TRP A 295 16.20 -0.33 10.51
CA TRP A 295 16.21 -1.66 11.09
C TRP A 295 17.59 -2.28 10.93
N ARG A 296 18.29 -2.43 12.05
CA ARG A 296 19.58 -3.11 12.11
C ARG A 296 19.35 -4.57 12.47
N PHE A 297 19.84 -5.46 11.63
CA PHE A 297 19.98 -6.89 11.88
C PHE A 297 21.38 -7.18 12.41
#